data_38a1c81d005bd66f0b49244e828d1997
#
_entry.id   38a1c81d005bd66f0b49244e828d1997
#
_cell.length_a   1.000
_cell.length_b   1.000
_cell.length_c   1.000
_cell.angle_alpha   90.00
_cell.angle_beta   90.00
_cell.angle_gamma   90.00
#
_symmetry.space_group_name_H-M   'P 1'
#
loop_
_entity.id
_entity.type
_entity.pdbx_description
1 polymer ?
#
loop_
_entity_poly.entity_id
_entity_poly.type
_entity_poly.pdbx_seq_one_letter_code
_entity_poly.pdbx_strand_id
1 'polypeptide(L)'
;MPGLFISFEGTEGCGKSTQVRALAARLEQAGHRVFQTREPGGTPLGESIRNLLQHDAAGEGMNPETELLLFAASRAEHTRGAIEPALERGEIVLCDRFLDSTTVYQGVARQLDPLSVAAINTFAVGETLPDLTLLIDIDAATGLDRARAASEREDRMERETLRFFEAVRQGYLALAAAEPERFVVIDGTRPSGAVEQSVWQAVEARLR
;
A
#
# COMPACT_ATOMS: atom_id res chain seq x y z
N MET A 1 20.88 -10.97 8.98
CA MET A 1 20.84 -9.92 7.96
C MET A 1 19.82 -8.92 8.44
N PRO A 2 19.93 -7.61 8.15
CA PRO A 2 18.85 -6.68 8.43
C PRO A 2 17.58 -7.15 7.71
N GLY A 3 16.43 -6.81 8.25
CA GLY A 3 15.15 -7.14 7.62
C GLY A 3 15.03 -6.45 6.25
N LEU A 4 14.13 -6.94 5.39
CA LEU A 4 13.82 -6.34 4.10
C LEU A 4 12.37 -5.84 4.13
N PHE A 5 12.13 -4.59 3.76
CA PHE A 5 10.80 -4.00 3.74
C PHE A 5 10.28 -3.84 2.31
N ILE A 6 9.19 -4.53 1.99
CA ILE A 6 8.53 -4.50 0.68
C ILE A 6 7.11 -3.98 0.84
N SER A 7 6.75 -2.92 0.13
CA SER A 7 5.37 -2.45 0.01
C SER A 7 4.75 -2.85 -1.32
N PHE A 8 3.45 -3.08 -1.31
CA PHE A 8 2.64 -3.34 -2.50
C PHE A 8 1.69 -2.17 -2.70
N GLU A 9 1.74 -1.57 -3.86
CA GLU A 9 0.94 -0.41 -4.22
C GLU A 9 0.13 -0.63 -5.51
N GLY A 10 -0.85 0.21 -5.74
CA GLY A 10 -1.75 0.18 -6.89
C GLY A 10 -3.18 0.50 -6.52
N THR A 11 -4.04 0.70 -7.52
CA THR A 11 -5.47 1.02 -7.34
C THR A 11 -6.25 -0.15 -6.74
N GLU A 12 -7.54 0.05 -6.50
CA GLU A 12 -8.41 -1.01 -6.00
C GLU A 12 -8.53 -2.15 -7.03
N GLY A 13 -8.74 -3.38 -6.57
CA GLY A 13 -8.91 -4.56 -7.42
C GLY A 13 -7.70 -4.97 -8.26
N CYS A 14 -6.54 -4.33 -8.13
CA CYS A 14 -5.34 -4.68 -8.92
C CYS A 14 -4.67 -6.00 -8.49
N GLY A 15 -5.08 -6.59 -7.36
CA GLY A 15 -4.59 -7.90 -6.91
C GLY A 15 -3.49 -7.88 -5.85
N LYS A 16 -3.19 -6.74 -5.22
CA LYS A 16 -2.16 -6.60 -4.16
C LYS A 16 -2.19 -7.70 -3.12
N SER A 17 -3.30 -7.85 -2.41
CA SER A 17 -3.44 -8.82 -1.31
C SER A 17 -3.25 -10.27 -1.77
N THR A 18 -3.56 -10.60 -3.02
CA THR A 18 -3.30 -11.90 -3.61
C THR A 18 -1.80 -12.11 -3.80
N GLN A 19 -1.11 -11.11 -4.32
CA GLN A 19 0.34 -11.17 -4.56
C GLN A 19 1.14 -11.15 -3.26
N VAL A 20 0.70 -10.38 -2.25
CA VAL A 20 1.30 -10.41 -0.90
C VAL A 20 1.28 -11.83 -0.33
N ARG A 21 0.12 -12.50 -0.37
CA ARG A 21 0.00 -13.88 0.13
C ARG A 21 0.84 -14.89 -0.67
N ALA A 22 0.86 -14.77 -1.99
CA ALA A 22 1.64 -15.64 -2.86
C ALA A 22 3.15 -15.48 -2.61
N LEU A 23 3.62 -14.23 -2.53
CA LEU A 23 5.02 -13.92 -2.24
C LEU A 23 5.42 -14.41 -0.83
N ALA A 24 4.57 -14.20 0.17
CA ALA A 24 4.85 -14.67 1.53
C ALA A 24 5.03 -16.19 1.57
N ALA A 25 4.11 -16.95 0.99
CA ALA A 25 4.22 -18.41 0.95
C ALA A 25 5.51 -18.88 0.25
N ARG A 26 5.92 -18.19 -0.82
CA ARG A 26 7.15 -18.53 -1.55
C ARG A 26 8.42 -18.20 -0.76
N LEU A 27 8.45 -17.06 -0.07
CA LEU A 27 9.56 -16.68 0.80
C LEU A 27 9.69 -17.63 2.01
N GLU A 28 8.58 -18.03 2.63
CA GLU A 28 8.56 -19.00 3.73
C GLU A 28 9.06 -20.37 3.27
N GLN A 29 8.66 -20.83 2.07
CA GLN A 29 9.19 -22.06 1.47
C GLN A 29 10.70 -21.98 1.18
N ALA A 30 11.22 -20.78 0.92
CA ALA A 30 12.65 -20.53 0.76
C ALA A 30 13.40 -20.38 2.10
N GLY A 31 12.70 -20.50 3.24
CA GLY A 31 13.28 -20.48 4.59
C GLY A 31 13.39 -19.09 5.22
N HIS A 32 12.75 -18.06 4.63
CA HIS A 32 12.70 -16.73 5.22
C HIS A 32 11.59 -16.61 6.26
N ARG A 33 11.82 -15.78 7.28
CA ARG A 33 10.75 -15.33 8.19
C ARG A 33 10.05 -14.15 7.58
N VAL A 34 8.73 -14.19 7.47
CA VAL A 34 7.91 -13.17 6.82
C VAL A 34 6.90 -12.58 7.81
N PHE A 35 6.83 -11.26 7.86
CA PHE A 35 5.78 -10.53 8.54
C PHE A 35 4.86 -9.88 7.51
N GLN A 36 3.63 -10.39 7.40
CA GLN A 36 2.61 -9.83 6.51
C GLN A 36 1.76 -8.82 7.26
N THR A 37 1.57 -7.65 6.67
CA THR A 37 0.76 -6.58 7.25
C THR A 37 0.10 -5.71 6.19
N ARG A 38 -0.68 -4.70 6.60
CA ARG A 38 -1.38 -3.80 5.68
C ARG A 38 -1.65 -2.43 6.31
N GLU A 39 -1.92 -1.44 5.47
CA GLU A 39 -2.43 -0.13 5.86
C GLU A 39 -3.76 0.22 5.18
N PRO A 40 -4.61 1.04 5.88
CA PRO A 40 -4.50 1.37 7.28
C PRO A 40 -4.76 0.14 8.16
N GLY A 41 -4.15 0.09 9.35
CA GLY A 41 -4.31 -1.06 10.27
C GLY A 41 -2.99 -1.59 10.81
N GLY A 42 -2.91 -2.91 11.01
CA GLY A 42 -1.70 -3.63 11.43
C GLY A 42 -1.39 -3.56 12.93
N THR A 43 -2.12 -2.75 13.71
CA THR A 43 -2.07 -2.68 15.17
C THR A 43 -3.49 -2.51 15.73
N PRO A 44 -3.75 -2.80 17.02
CA PRO A 44 -5.10 -2.60 17.58
C PRO A 44 -5.63 -1.18 17.41
N LEU A 45 -4.79 -0.15 17.62
CA LEU A 45 -5.16 1.25 17.38
C LEU A 45 -5.35 1.52 15.89
N GLY A 46 -4.44 1.03 15.05
CA GLY A 46 -4.54 1.15 13.59
C GLY A 46 -5.83 0.54 13.04
N GLU A 47 -6.29 -0.61 13.56
CA GLU A 47 -7.57 -1.22 13.16
C GLU A 47 -8.79 -0.36 13.58
N SER A 48 -8.73 0.28 14.73
CA SER A 48 -9.77 1.23 15.16
C SER A 48 -9.83 2.44 14.21
N ILE A 49 -8.68 2.98 13.81
CA ILE A 49 -8.59 4.07 12.84
C ILE A 49 -9.07 3.59 11.45
N ARG A 50 -8.71 2.37 11.03
CA ARG A 50 -9.22 1.77 9.80
C ARG A 50 -10.74 1.72 9.76
N ASN A 51 -11.36 1.26 10.85
CA ASN A 51 -12.82 1.21 10.96
C ASN A 51 -13.43 2.61 10.75
N LEU A 52 -12.87 3.63 11.40
CA LEU A 52 -13.32 5.02 11.25
C LEU A 52 -13.16 5.54 9.82
N LEU A 53 -12.02 5.23 9.18
CA LEU A 53 -11.71 5.66 7.81
C LEU A 53 -12.60 5.00 6.75
N GLN A 54 -12.99 3.73 6.93
CA GLN A 54 -13.58 2.92 5.87
C GLN A 54 -15.04 2.51 6.11
N HIS A 55 -15.45 2.33 7.38
CA HIS A 55 -16.70 1.62 7.68
C HIS A 55 -17.62 2.36 8.63
N ASP A 56 -17.11 3.19 9.53
CA ASP A 56 -17.90 3.89 10.54
C ASP A 56 -18.65 5.09 9.93
N ALA A 57 -19.92 5.23 10.29
CA ALA A 57 -20.74 6.36 9.86
C ALA A 57 -20.18 7.73 10.30
N ALA A 58 -19.41 7.77 11.39
CA ALA A 58 -18.73 9.00 11.84
C ALA A 58 -17.64 9.47 10.85
N GLY A 59 -17.15 8.58 9.98
CA GLY A 59 -16.20 8.90 8.93
C GLY A 59 -16.83 9.44 7.64
N GLU A 60 -18.16 9.41 7.51
CA GLU A 60 -18.82 9.93 6.31
C GLU A 60 -18.65 11.45 6.20
N GLY A 61 -18.33 11.93 4.99
CA GLY A 61 -18.11 13.35 4.76
C GLY A 61 -16.86 13.94 5.42
N MET A 62 -15.92 13.11 5.85
CA MET A 62 -14.65 13.54 6.44
C MET A 62 -13.89 14.49 5.52
N ASN A 63 -13.36 15.58 6.10
CA ASN A 63 -12.52 16.52 5.34
C ASN A 63 -11.20 15.85 4.91
N PRO A 64 -10.67 16.21 3.74
CA PRO A 64 -9.42 15.62 3.22
C PRO A 64 -8.23 15.70 4.18
N GLU A 65 -8.08 16.80 4.92
CA GLU A 65 -7.02 16.98 5.91
C GLU A 65 -7.18 16.02 7.10
N THR A 66 -8.42 15.80 7.55
CA THR A 66 -8.73 14.83 8.61
C THR A 66 -8.42 13.41 8.13
N GLU A 67 -8.79 13.07 6.89
CA GLU A 67 -8.46 11.79 6.25
C GLU A 67 -6.95 11.56 6.23
N LEU A 68 -6.17 12.54 5.75
CA LEU A 68 -4.71 12.49 5.73
C LEU A 68 -4.11 12.25 7.12
N LEU A 69 -4.57 13.00 8.13
CA LEU A 69 -4.04 12.90 9.50
C LEU A 69 -4.38 11.55 10.14
N LEU A 70 -5.55 10.97 9.87
CA LEU A 70 -5.92 9.65 10.37
C LEU A 70 -5.11 8.54 9.69
N PHE A 71 -4.88 8.60 8.37
CA PHE A 71 -3.98 7.67 7.69
C PHE A 71 -2.56 7.78 8.25
N ALA A 72 -2.06 8.99 8.48
CA ALA A 72 -0.73 9.21 9.05
C ALA A 72 -0.63 8.71 10.51
N ALA A 73 -1.65 8.91 11.33
CA ALA A 73 -1.69 8.40 12.71
C ALA A 73 -1.65 6.86 12.74
N SER A 74 -2.47 6.20 11.89
CA SER A 74 -2.44 4.74 11.75
C SER A 74 -1.04 4.25 11.31
N ARG A 75 -0.42 4.94 10.36
CA ARG A 75 0.92 4.63 9.85
C ARG A 75 2.00 4.80 10.91
N ALA A 76 1.98 5.89 11.66
CA ALA A 76 2.96 6.13 12.71
C ALA A 76 2.93 5.03 13.78
N GLU A 77 1.75 4.62 14.22
CA GLU A 77 1.56 3.51 15.15
C GLU A 77 2.03 2.18 14.54
N HIS A 78 1.67 1.92 13.27
CA HIS A 78 2.03 0.71 12.56
C HIS A 78 3.55 0.59 12.34
N THR A 79 4.20 1.68 11.96
CA THR A 79 5.66 1.72 11.74
C THR A 79 6.40 1.36 13.02
N ARG A 80 6.10 2.06 14.15
CA ARG A 80 6.80 1.88 15.43
C ARG A 80 6.41 0.59 16.14
N GLY A 81 5.10 0.24 16.09
CA GLY A 81 4.55 -0.88 16.86
C GLY A 81 4.69 -2.24 16.17
N ALA A 82 4.88 -2.28 14.85
CA ALA A 82 4.87 -3.54 14.12
C ALA A 82 6.01 -3.68 13.10
N ILE A 83 6.19 -2.70 12.20
CA ILE A 83 7.16 -2.82 11.09
C ILE A 83 8.59 -2.79 11.61
N GLU A 84 9.00 -1.75 12.35
CA GLU A 84 10.35 -1.63 12.89
C GLU A 84 10.75 -2.84 13.75
N PRO A 85 9.93 -3.31 14.70
CA PRO A 85 10.24 -4.50 15.47
C PRO A 85 10.42 -5.77 14.60
N ALA A 86 9.66 -5.92 13.51
CA ALA A 86 9.81 -7.05 12.61
C ALA A 86 11.15 -6.97 11.82
N LEU A 87 11.49 -5.78 11.33
CA LEU A 87 12.77 -5.53 10.65
C LEU A 87 13.96 -5.77 11.58
N GLU A 88 13.88 -5.34 12.84
CA GLU A 88 14.92 -5.60 13.88
C GLU A 88 15.12 -7.09 14.13
N ARG A 89 14.06 -7.91 14.04
CA ARG A 89 14.17 -9.37 14.13
C ARG A 89 14.73 -10.02 12.86
N GLY A 90 15.05 -9.23 11.82
CA GLY A 90 15.54 -9.69 10.52
C GLY A 90 14.46 -10.40 9.70
N GLU A 91 13.19 -10.02 9.85
CA GLU A 91 12.08 -10.54 9.07
C GLU A 91 11.93 -9.77 7.74
N ILE A 92 11.37 -10.43 6.73
CA ILE A 92 10.92 -9.75 5.51
C ILE A 92 9.51 -9.23 5.78
N VAL A 93 9.36 -7.90 5.77
CA VAL A 93 8.06 -7.24 5.94
C VAL A 93 7.40 -7.08 4.58
N LEU A 94 6.19 -7.60 4.42
CA LEU A 94 5.32 -7.41 3.26
C LEU A 94 4.11 -6.59 3.68
N CYS A 95 3.99 -5.37 3.16
CA CYS A 95 2.91 -4.46 3.52
C CYS A 95 2.00 -4.18 2.31
N ASP A 96 0.70 -4.50 2.45
CA ASP A 96 -0.32 -4.09 1.48
C ASP A 96 -0.68 -2.62 1.72
N ARG A 97 -0.12 -1.71 0.93
CA ARG A 97 -0.09 -0.25 1.02
C ARG A 97 0.84 0.28 2.11
N PHE A 98 1.46 1.42 1.82
CA PHE A 98 2.25 2.21 2.77
C PHE A 98 2.16 3.71 2.42
N LEU A 99 3.21 4.50 2.72
CA LEU A 99 3.21 5.97 2.55
C LEU A 99 2.89 6.45 1.13
N ASP A 100 3.23 5.68 0.11
CA ASP A 100 2.97 6.03 -1.29
C ASP A 100 1.48 6.12 -1.59
N SER A 101 0.65 5.27 -0.95
CA SER A 101 -0.81 5.40 -0.99
C SER A 101 -1.27 6.79 -0.54
N THR A 102 -0.76 7.32 0.58
CA THR A 102 -1.13 8.66 1.05
C THR A 102 -0.68 9.74 0.08
N THR A 103 0.53 9.64 -0.47
CA THR A 103 1.03 10.59 -1.46
C THR A 103 0.09 10.70 -2.66
N VAL A 104 -0.45 9.59 -3.14
CA VAL A 104 -1.31 9.62 -4.33
C VAL A 104 -2.78 9.85 -4.00
N TYR A 105 -3.33 9.24 -2.96
CA TYR A 105 -4.75 9.38 -2.61
C TYR A 105 -5.05 10.77 -2.03
N GLN A 106 -4.33 11.18 -0.98
CA GLN A 106 -4.56 12.45 -0.33
C GLN A 106 -3.84 13.61 -1.07
N GLY A 107 -2.60 13.40 -1.51
CA GLY A 107 -1.84 14.43 -2.22
C GLY A 107 -2.39 14.68 -3.62
N VAL A 108 -2.41 13.67 -4.49
CA VAL A 108 -2.78 13.85 -5.90
C VAL A 108 -4.29 13.89 -6.08
N ALA A 109 -5.03 12.85 -5.65
CA ALA A 109 -6.45 12.73 -5.96
C ALA A 109 -7.34 13.66 -5.11
N ARG A 110 -7.02 13.90 -3.82
CA ARG A 110 -7.67 14.92 -2.97
C ARG A 110 -7.12 16.33 -3.19
N GLN A 111 -6.03 16.48 -3.96
CA GLN A 111 -5.39 17.77 -4.27
C GLN A 111 -4.91 18.55 -3.03
N LEU A 112 -4.47 17.84 -1.99
CA LEU A 112 -3.83 18.49 -0.84
C LEU A 112 -2.42 18.97 -1.21
N ASP A 113 -1.95 20.00 -0.48
CA ASP A 113 -0.61 20.56 -0.70
C ASP A 113 0.49 19.47 -0.60
N PRO A 114 1.28 19.24 -1.65
CA PRO A 114 2.28 18.18 -1.68
C PRO A 114 3.36 18.30 -0.59
N LEU A 115 3.72 19.53 -0.20
CA LEU A 115 4.73 19.74 0.84
C LEU A 115 4.19 19.33 2.21
N SER A 116 2.94 19.65 2.50
CA SER A 116 2.27 19.24 3.73
C SER A 116 2.13 17.71 3.79
N VAL A 117 1.70 17.07 2.71
CA VAL A 117 1.59 15.60 2.62
C VAL A 117 2.95 14.93 2.83
N ALA A 118 4.00 15.43 2.18
CA ALA A 118 5.35 14.90 2.34
C ALA A 118 5.88 15.06 3.77
N ALA A 119 5.68 16.22 4.40
CA ALA A 119 6.09 16.46 5.78
C ALA A 119 5.38 15.52 6.77
N ILE A 120 4.06 15.34 6.61
CA ILE A 120 3.25 14.44 7.44
C ILE A 120 3.68 12.97 7.25
N ASN A 121 3.90 12.53 6.01
CA ASN A 121 4.41 11.20 5.73
C ASN A 121 5.79 10.98 6.38
N THR A 122 6.73 11.90 6.19
CA THR A 122 8.07 11.83 6.79
C THR A 122 7.99 11.75 8.31
N PHE A 123 7.13 12.55 8.94
CA PHE A 123 6.93 12.50 10.39
C PHE A 123 6.37 11.15 10.84
N ALA A 124 5.42 10.59 10.09
CA ALA A 124 4.78 9.33 10.44
C ALA A 124 5.74 8.14 10.34
N VAL A 125 6.57 8.05 9.30
CA VAL A 125 7.44 6.90 9.06
C VAL A 125 8.86 7.05 9.62
N GLY A 126 9.32 8.29 9.89
CA GLY A 126 10.71 8.56 10.23
C GLY A 126 11.65 8.13 9.11
N GLU A 127 12.61 7.27 9.42
CA GLU A 127 13.58 6.72 8.46
C GLU A 127 13.13 5.38 7.86
N THR A 128 11.96 4.86 8.27
CA THR A 128 11.47 3.55 7.83
C THR A 128 10.78 3.67 6.48
N LEU A 129 11.55 3.44 5.42
CA LEU A 129 11.06 3.44 4.03
C LEU A 129 11.12 2.02 3.45
N PRO A 130 10.24 1.67 2.50
CA PRO A 130 10.36 0.42 1.77
C PRO A 130 11.68 0.36 0.97
N ASP A 131 12.37 -0.77 1.06
CA ASP A 131 13.51 -1.09 0.18
C ASP A 131 13.06 -1.35 -1.26
N LEU A 132 11.82 -1.82 -1.41
CA LEU A 132 11.19 -2.11 -2.69
C LEU A 132 9.68 -1.81 -2.61
N THR A 133 9.17 -1.05 -3.58
CA THR A 133 7.73 -0.85 -3.80
C THR A 133 7.31 -1.54 -5.09
N LEU A 134 6.41 -2.51 -4.96
CA LEU A 134 5.83 -3.26 -6.08
C LEU A 134 4.52 -2.60 -6.48
N LEU A 135 4.53 -1.83 -7.56
CA LEU A 135 3.33 -1.19 -8.11
C LEU A 135 2.65 -2.15 -9.09
N ILE A 136 1.49 -2.69 -8.69
CA ILE A 136 0.66 -3.50 -9.60
C ILE A 136 -0.25 -2.55 -10.38
N ASP A 137 0.07 -2.32 -11.65
CA ASP A 137 -0.64 -1.38 -12.50
C ASP A 137 -1.73 -2.08 -13.32
N ILE A 138 -2.95 -1.57 -13.21
CA ILE A 138 -4.08 -1.86 -14.10
C ILE A 138 -4.85 -0.57 -14.38
N ASP A 139 -5.68 -0.55 -15.41
CA ASP A 139 -6.58 0.57 -15.62
C ASP A 139 -7.62 0.67 -14.49
N ALA A 140 -8.01 1.90 -14.15
CA ALA A 140 -8.87 2.17 -12.99
C ALA A 140 -10.27 1.55 -13.12
N ALA A 141 -10.84 1.49 -14.34
CA ALA A 141 -12.15 0.92 -14.56
C ALA A 141 -12.13 -0.60 -14.29
N THR A 142 -11.16 -1.32 -14.88
CA THR A 142 -10.97 -2.76 -14.62
C THR A 142 -10.75 -3.05 -13.14
N GLY A 143 -9.99 -2.19 -12.45
CA GLY A 143 -9.73 -2.33 -11.01
C GLY A 143 -11.01 -2.22 -10.18
N LEU A 144 -11.80 -1.17 -10.42
CA LEU A 144 -13.07 -0.96 -9.74
C LEU A 144 -14.07 -2.10 -9.99
N ASP A 145 -14.18 -2.58 -11.23
CA ASP A 145 -15.06 -3.69 -11.56
C ASP A 145 -14.67 -4.95 -10.80
N ARG A 146 -13.36 -5.25 -10.69
CA ARG A 146 -12.85 -6.37 -9.90
C ARG A 146 -13.11 -6.20 -8.41
N ALA A 147 -12.90 -5.00 -7.85
CA ALA A 147 -13.14 -4.70 -6.44
C ALA A 147 -14.62 -4.89 -6.09
N ARG A 148 -15.53 -4.34 -6.89
CA ARG A 148 -16.97 -4.50 -6.72
C ARG A 148 -17.45 -5.95 -6.83
N ALA A 149 -16.86 -6.71 -7.74
CA ALA A 149 -17.20 -8.14 -7.87
C ALA A 149 -16.70 -8.99 -6.68
N ALA A 150 -15.68 -8.53 -5.96
CA ALA A 150 -15.08 -9.27 -4.85
C ALA A 150 -15.68 -8.94 -3.48
N SER A 151 -16.41 -7.84 -3.32
CA SER A 151 -16.98 -7.37 -2.06
C SER A 151 -18.49 -7.15 -2.18
N GLU A 152 -19.26 -7.66 -1.21
CA GLU A 152 -20.70 -7.38 -1.09
C GLU A 152 -20.98 -5.97 -0.57
N ARG A 153 -20.00 -5.30 0.01
CA ARG A 153 -20.15 -3.97 0.60
C ARG A 153 -18.92 -3.12 0.28
N GLU A 154 -19.14 -2.07 -0.51
CA GLU A 154 -18.11 -1.06 -0.80
C GLU A 154 -17.75 -0.28 0.47
N ASP A 155 -16.44 -0.09 0.71
CA ASP A 155 -15.98 0.84 1.73
C ASP A 155 -16.10 2.31 1.24
N ARG A 156 -15.82 3.27 2.15
CA ARG A 156 -15.93 4.70 1.85
C ARG A 156 -15.01 5.11 0.69
N MET A 157 -13.82 4.54 0.60
CA MET A 157 -12.86 4.86 -0.47
C MET A 157 -13.26 4.26 -1.81
N GLU A 158 -13.80 3.05 -1.81
CA GLU A 158 -14.27 2.36 -3.03
C GLU A 158 -15.47 3.06 -3.70
N ARG A 159 -16.19 3.92 -2.96
CA ARG A 159 -17.30 4.74 -3.47
C ARG A 159 -16.85 6.00 -4.23
N GLU A 160 -15.55 6.26 -4.30
CA GLU A 160 -15.00 7.39 -5.07
C GLU A 160 -15.23 7.22 -6.57
N THR A 161 -15.12 8.32 -7.30
CA THR A 161 -15.38 8.34 -8.75
C THR A 161 -14.27 7.65 -9.55
N LEU A 162 -14.59 7.18 -10.75
CA LEU A 162 -13.58 6.66 -11.68
C LEU A 162 -12.45 7.68 -11.92
N ARG A 163 -12.79 8.97 -12.07
CA ARG A 163 -11.81 10.06 -12.25
C ARG A 163 -10.83 10.15 -11.06
N PHE A 164 -11.31 9.90 -9.84
CA PHE A 164 -10.46 9.86 -8.66
C PHE A 164 -9.42 8.74 -8.79
N PHE A 165 -9.83 7.51 -9.15
CA PHE A 165 -8.92 6.38 -9.31
C PHE A 165 -7.99 6.51 -10.51
N GLU A 166 -8.42 7.18 -11.59
CA GLU A 166 -7.53 7.55 -12.70
C GLU A 166 -6.43 8.49 -12.23
N ALA A 167 -6.75 9.50 -11.40
CA ALA A 167 -5.75 10.39 -10.80
C ALA A 167 -4.80 9.64 -9.87
N VAL A 168 -5.32 8.71 -9.05
CA VAL A 168 -4.50 7.82 -8.19
C VAL A 168 -3.51 7.01 -9.03
N ARG A 169 -3.99 6.34 -10.10
CA ARG A 169 -3.13 5.56 -10.99
C ARG A 169 -2.02 6.41 -11.60
N GLN A 170 -2.36 7.59 -12.14
CA GLN A 170 -1.37 8.50 -12.72
C GLN A 170 -0.36 8.98 -11.67
N GLY A 171 -0.80 9.23 -10.44
CA GLY A 171 0.06 9.56 -9.32
C GLY A 171 1.08 8.46 -9.02
N TYR A 172 0.65 7.21 -8.97
CA TYR A 172 1.56 6.08 -8.77
C TYR A 172 2.58 5.93 -9.89
N LEU A 173 2.16 6.05 -11.15
CA LEU A 173 3.07 5.96 -12.29
C LEU A 173 4.09 7.10 -12.28
N ALA A 174 3.68 8.31 -11.86
CA ALA A 174 4.59 9.44 -11.70
C ALA A 174 5.61 9.20 -10.57
N LEU A 175 5.20 8.65 -9.42
CA LEU A 175 6.11 8.26 -8.34
C LEU A 175 7.10 7.19 -8.80
N ALA A 176 6.62 6.16 -9.48
CA ALA A 176 7.48 5.10 -9.99
C ALA A 176 8.53 5.62 -10.98
N ALA A 177 8.16 6.60 -11.82
CA ALA A 177 9.09 7.24 -12.74
C ALA A 177 10.10 8.15 -12.02
N ALA A 178 9.72 8.76 -10.89
CA ALA A 178 10.60 9.62 -10.09
C ALA A 178 11.57 8.83 -9.20
N GLU A 179 11.22 7.61 -8.78
CA GLU A 179 11.98 6.77 -7.86
C GLU A 179 12.25 5.35 -8.43
N PRO A 180 12.88 5.22 -9.63
CA PRO A 180 13.02 3.94 -10.32
C PRO A 180 13.87 2.91 -9.55
N GLU A 181 14.73 3.35 -8.63
CA GLU A 181 15.54 2.48 -7.79
C GLU A 181 14.71 1.74 -6.72
N ARG A 182 13.61 2.35 -6.28
CA ARG A 182 12.72 1.82 -5.26
C ARG A 182 11.49 1.15 -5.84
N PHE A 183 10.96 1.65 -6.94
CA PHE A 183 9.75 1.13 -7.58
C PHE A 183 10.02 0.10 -8.68
N VAL A 184 9.20 -0.96 -8.69
CA VAL A 184 9.06 -1.86 -9.84
C VAL A 184 7.60 -1.90 -10.26
N VAL A 185 7.32 -1.45 -11.48
CA VAL A 185 5.97 -1.48 -12.07
C VAL A 185 5.71 -2.86 -12.67
N ILE A 186 4.60 -3.47 -12.25
CA ILE A 186 4.20 -4.82 -12.67
C ILE A 186 2.85 -4.72 -13.39
N ASP A 187 2.77 -5.26 -14.59
CA ASP A 187 1.55 -5.33 -15.39
C ASP A 187 0.53 -6.28 -14.74
N GLY A 188 -0.45 -5.70 -14.03
CA GLY A 188 -1.54 -6.40 -13.34
C GLY A 188 -2.66 -6.88 -14.27
N THR A 189 -2.59 -6.61 -15.59
CA THR A 189 -3.56 -7.11 -16.56
C THR A 189 -3.33 -8.57 -16.91
N ARG A 190 -2.12 -9.07 -16.67
CA ARG A 190 -1.69 -10.44 -16.96
C ARG A 190 -2.37 -11.46 -16.03
N PRO A 191 -2.41 -12.75 -16.41
CA PRO A 191 -2.86 -13.81 -15.50
C PRO A 191 -2.11 -13.80 -14.18
N SER A 192 -2.80 -14.09 -13.06
CA SER A 192 -2.27 -13.99 -11.69
C SER A 192 -0.91 -14.68 -11.51
N GLY A 193 -0.70 -15.88 -12.07
CA GLY A 193 0.58 -16.58 -12.00
C GLY A 193 1.72 -15.89 -12.76
N ALA A 194 1.41 -15.13 -13.83
CA ALA A 194 2.41 -14.32 -14.54
C ALA A 194 2.79 -13.07 -13.75
N VAL A 195 1.80 -12.46 -13.05
CA VAL A 195 2.05 -11.36 -12.11
C VAL A 195 2.93 -11.85 -10.95
N GLU A 196 2.60 -12.99 -10.35
CA GLU A 196 3.37 -13.64 -9.29
C GLU A 196 4.84 -13.88 -9.70
N GLN A 197 5.05 -14.37 -10.92
CA GLN A 197 6.41 -14.57 -11.42
C GLN A 197 7.18 -13.26 -11.58
N SER A 198 6.51 -12.18 -12.00
CA SER A 198 7.13 -10.85 -12.11
C SER A 198 7.45 -10.26 -10.73
N VAL A 199 6.54 -10.42 -9.75
CA VAL A 199 6.76 -10.07 -8.34
C VAL A 199 7.98 -10.79 -7.79
N TRP A 200 8.06 -12.11 -8.00
CA TRP A 200 9.19 -12.91 -7.52
C TRP A 200 10.52 -12.45 -8.12
N GLN A 201 10.58 -12.20 -9.43
CA GLN A 201 11.80 -11.74 -10.09
C GLN A 201 12.32 -10.43 -9.51
N ALA A 202 11.41 -9.48 -9.22
CA ALA A 202 11.76 -8.21 -8.60
C ALA A 202 12.32 -8.38 -7.18
N VAL A 203 11.74 -9.29 -6.39
CA VAL A 203 12.15 -9.55 -5.01
C VAL A 203 13.44 -10.37 -4.95
N GLU A 204 13.58 -11.41 -5.80
CA GLU A 204 14.78 -12.24 -5.85
C GLU A 204 16.05 -11.42 -6.11
N ALA A 205 15.95 -10.35 -6.91
CA ALA A 205 17.05 -9.44 -7.16
C ALA A 205 17.51 -8.66 -5.90
N ARG A 206 16.64 -8.50 -4.90
CA ARG A 206 16.91 -7.81 -3.62
C ARG A 206 17.36 -8.76 -2.50
N LEU A 207 17.15 -10.07 -2.65
CA LEU A 207 17.56 -11.09 -1.67
C LEU A 207 19.03 -11.50 -1.80
N ARG A 208 19.71 -11.06 -2.86
CA ARG A 208 21.13 -11.34 -3.12
C ARG A 208 22.01 -10.28 -2.49
#